data_ad6ad88ba9da0758f62b0a2d0e1fe6f6
#
_entry.id   ad6ad88ba9da0758f62b0a2d0e1fe6f6
#
_cell.length_a   1.000
_cell.length_b   1.000
_cell.length_c   1.000
_cell.angle_alpha   90.00
_cell.angle_beta   90.00
_cell.angle_gamma   90.00
#
_symmetry.space_group_name_H-M   'P 1'
#
loop_
_entity.id
_entity.type
_entity.pdbx_description
1 polymer ?
#
loop_
_entity_poly.entity_id
_entity_poly.type
_entity_poly.pdbx_seq_one_letter_code
_entity_poly.pdbx_strand_id
1 'polypeptide(L)'
;MLLKVKNLTLSYDNVKVLKNVTFNLKKGQVLCVLGESGCGKTSLLKAVRGFMDRDTGEIFFQNERVFNKSEKLVPGTKGIAIVHQDFQLEPGYTVYDNIRHHLIQFQKSYQESKTEEIITLCHLESIRNQTSKELSGGQKQKVALAKAIIEEPPLLLLDEPFSNLDNISKAEFKTILKNIVKKLTISLLFVTHDSRDALTFSDEILIIQNGKLLKKGTPSELIQKPPSKYAAQLLGLLNLFKGEELNDSFNLNCQKNSDYWLPQSILKIKPGNQFTVIDEQLLGNEFEYQLYNRKIKIILKSQVKLTDETYNIKVLNPILIG
;
A
#
# COMPACT_ATOMS: atom_id res chain seq x y z
N MET A 1 -0.68 21.72 -5.08
CA MET A 1 -1.10 20.62 -4.21
C MET A 1 -2.44 20.13 -4.68
N LEU A 2 -2.64 18.80 -4.85
CA LEU A 2 -3.93 18.28 -5.32
C LEU A 2 -4.88 18.00 -4.14
N LEU A 3 -4.41 17.27 -3.14
CA LEU A 3 -5.16 16.95 -1.93
C LEU A 3 -4.39 17.43 -0.69
N LYS A 4 -5.10 18.04 0.26
CA LYS A 4 -4.56 18.45 1.56
C LYS A 4 -5.52 18.05 2.66
N VAL A 5 -5.05 17.24 3.58
CA VAL A 5 -5.75 16.80 4.78
C VAL A 5 -5.10 17.44 5.98
N LYS A 6 -5.88 18.10 6.84
CA LYS A 6 -5.41 18.82 8.03
C LYS A 6 -6.13 18.35 9.27
N ASN A 7 -5.37 17.85 10.24
CA ASN A 7 -5.84 17.52 11.60
C ASN A 7 -7.11 16.66 11.62
N LEU A 8 -7.22 15.73 10.66
CA LEU A 8 -8.40 14.91 10.46
C LEU A 8 -8.59 13.95 11.63
N THR A 9 -9.74 14.05 12.30
CA THR A 9 -10.22 13.11 13.30
C THR A 9 -11.55 12.54 12.84
N LEU A 10 -11.68 11.23 12.94
CA LEU A 10 -12.89 10.48 12.58
C LEU A 10 -13.25 9.52 13.70
N SER A 11 -14.54 9.46 14.05
CA SER A 11 -15.09 8.44 14.93
C SER A 11 -16.12 7.57 14.19
N TYR A 12 -16.25 6.34 14.63
CA TYR A 12 -17.31 5.43 14.25
C TYR A 12 -17.89 4.85 15.52
N ASP A 13 -19.20 5.02 15.74
CA ASP A 13 -19.91 4.60 16.97
C ASP A 13 -19.17 5.04 18.26
N ASN A 14 -18.74 6.32 18.31
CA ASN A 14 -17.97 6.93 19.40
C ASN A 14 -16.53 6.40 19.58
N VAL A 15 -16.04 5.51 18.70
CA VAL A 15 -14.66 5.05 18.70
C VAL A 15 -13.84 5.85 17.69
N LYS A 16 -12.80 6.56 18.16
CA LYS A 16 -11.90 7.32 17.27
C LYS A 16 -11.07 6.39 16.42
N VAL A 17 -11.39 6.31 15.12
CA VAL A 17 -10.68 5.49 14.12
C VAL A 17 -9.52 6.23 13.46
N LEU A 18 -9.57 7.56 13.33
CA LEU A 18 -8.47 8.43 12.95
C LEU A 18 -8.30 9.56 13.95
N LYS A 19 -7.04 9.92 14.25
CA LYS A 19 -6.68 10.85 15.32
C LYS A 19 -5.67 11.86 14.82
N ASN A 20 -6.14 13.08 14.50
CA ASN A 20 -5.28 14.21 14.09
C ASN A 20 -4.36 13.90 12.90
N VAL A 21 -4.88 13.27 11.87
CA VAL A 21 -4.10 12.88 10.67
C VAL A 21 -3.92 14.09 9.76
N THR A 22 -2.67 14.41 9.42
CA THR A 22 -2.31 15.52 8.52
C THR A 22 -1.35 15.03 7.43
N PHE A 23 -1.73 15.19 6.16
CA PHE A 23 -0.86 14.91 5.02
C PHE A 23 -1.30 15.67 3.78
N ASN A 24 -0.49 15.55 2.73
CA ASN A 24 -0.80 16.11 1.42
C ASN A 24 -0.39 15.15 0.31
N LEU A 25 -1.02 15.32 -0.87
CA LEU A 25 -0.72 14.60 -2.10
C LEU A 25 -0.56 15.60 -3.24
N LYS A 26 0.50 15.42 -4.02
CA LYS A 26 0.80 16.24 -5.20
C LYS A 26 0.06 15.72 -6.44
N LYS A 27 -0.08 16.55 -7.46
CA LYS A 27 -0.62 16.11 -8.76
C LYS A 27 0.32 15.08 -9.40
N GLY A 28 -0.25 14.01 -9.96
CA GLY A 28 0.49 12.92 -10.61
C GLY A 28 1.26 11.99 -9.66
N GLN A 29 1.11 12.16 -8.34
CA GLN A 29 1.77 11.35 -7.33
C GLN A 29 0.98 10.09 -6.99
N VAL A 30 1.68 8.99 -6.71
CA VAL A 30 1.16 7.75 -6.13
C VAL A 30 1.49 7.72 -4.64
N LEU A 31 0.47 7.86 -3.80
CA LEU A 31 0.60 7.84 -2.33
C LEU A 31 -0.07 6.59 -1.77
N CYS A 32 0.67 5.86 -0.94
CA CYS A 32 0.15 4.69 -0.23
C CYS A 32 -0.17 5.02 1.23
N VAL A 33 -1.24 4.44 1.76
CA VAL A 33 -1.50 4.38 3.20
C VAL A 33 -1.31 2.93 3.65
N LEU A 34 -0.26 2.71 4.43
CA LEU A 34 0.13 1.39 4.94
C LEU A 34 -0.22 1.28 6.43
N GLY A 35 -0.83 0.17 6.83
CA GLY A 35 -1.15 -0.11 8.22
C GLY A 35 -1.93 -1.41 8.38
N GLU A 36 -2.04 -1.91 9.60
CA GLU A 36 -2.80 -3.12 9.92
C GLU A 36 -4.29 -2.98 9.63
N SER A 37 -5.00 -4.11 9.55
CA SER A 37 -6.46 -4.12 9.42
C SER A 37 -7.10 -3.39 10.60
N GLY A 38 -8.15 -2.59 10.32
CA GLY A 38 -8.85 -1.82 11.34
C GLY A 38 -8.19 -0.51 11.77
N CYS A 39 -7.00 -0.12 11.25
CA CYS A 39 -6.34 1.13 11.66
C CYS A 39 -6.94 2.42 11.04
N GLY A 40 -8.05 2.32 10.29
CA GLY A 40 -8.78 3.48 9.74
C GLY A 40 -8.54 3.81 8.26
N LYS A 41 -7.85 2.95 7.48
CA LYS A 41 -7.50 3.20 6.07
C LYS A 41 -8.72 3.43 5.16
N THR A 42 -9.67 2.52 5.17
CA THR A 42 -10.92 2.65 4.40
C THR A 42 -11.74 3.88 4.82
N SER A 43 -11.75 4.19 6.13
CA SER A 43 -12.41 5.40 6.65
C SER A 43 -11.75 6.67 6.13
N LEU A 44 -10.42 6.68 6.00
CA LEU A 44 -9.68 7.78 5.41
C LEU A 44 -10.08 8.00 3.94
N LEU A 45 -10.15 6.94 3.13
CA LEU A 45 -10.60 7.05 1.73
C LEU A 45 -12.02 7.59 1.63
N LYS A 46 -12.96 7.08 2.45
CA LYS A 46 -14.34 7.55 2.51
C LYS A 46 -14.43 9.03 2.89
N ALA A 47 -13.64 9.48 3.87
CA ALA A 47 -13.57 10.88 4.24
C ALA A 47 -13.01 11.78 3.15
N VAL A 48 -11.92 11.34 2.48
CA VAL A 48 -11.33 12.07 1.34
C VAL A 48 -12.33 12.20 0.19
N ARG A 49 -13.15 11.17 -0.06
CA ARG A 49 -14.22 11.21 -1.07
C ARG A 49 -15.40 12.12 -0.67
N GLY A 50 -15.58 12.41 0.64
CA GLY A 50 -16.75 13.11 1.18
C GLY A 50 -17.94 12.18 1.42
N PHE A 51 -17.69 10.90 1.68
CA PHE A 51 -18.70 9.88 2.00
C PHE A 51 -18.84 9.62 3.50
N MET A 52 -18.10 10.35 4.32
CA MET A 52 -18.10 10.20 5.77
C MET A 52 -18.02 11.57 6.45
N ASP A 53 -18.67 11.71 7.59
CA ASP A 53 -18.58 12.91 8.41
C ASP A 53 -17.28 12.87 9.24
N ARG A 54 -16.70 14.05 9.42
CA ARG A 54 -15.51 14.27 10.25
C ARG A 54 -15.91 14.85 11.58
N ASP A 55 -15.26 14.41 12.65
CA ASP A 55 -15.42 15.05 13.96
C ASP A 55 -14.71 16.41 13.95
N THR A 56 -13.45 16.43 13.48
CA THR A 56 -12.63 17.65 13.35
C THR A 56 -11.71 17.57 12.14
N GLY A 57 -11.13 18.70 11.78
CA GLY A 57 -10.17 18.82 10.70
C GLY A 57 -10.80 19.18 9.36
N GLU A 58 -9.96 19.39 8.37
CA GLU A 58 -10.36 19.87 7.04
C GLU A 58 -9.70 19.06 5.95
N ILE A 59 -10.42 18.86 4.85
CA ILE A 59 -9.92 18.25 3.64
C ILE A 59 -10.15 19.23 2.49
N PHE A 60 -9.09 19.51 1.70
CA PHE A 60 -9.15 20.32 0.52
C PHE A 60 -8.70 19.50 -0.70
N PHE A 61 -9.50 19.55 -1.75
CA PHE A 61 -9.19 18.99 -3.06
C PHE A 61 -9.17 20.10 -4.09
N GLN A 62 -8.05 20.29 -4.80
CA GLN A 62 -7.85 21.40 -5.75
C GLN A 62 -8.12 22.78 -5.15
N ASN A 63 -7.76 22.98 -3.88
CA ASN A 63 -8.01 24.14 -3.03
C ASN A 63 -9.49 24.36 -2.63
N GLU A 64 -10.43 23.53 -3.04
CA GLU A 64 -11.81 23.56 -2.59
C GLU A 64 -12.02 22.64 -1.40
N ARG A 65 -12.86 23.08 -0.44
CA ARG A 65 -13.18 22.26 0.73
C ARG A 65 -14.01 21.05 0.32
N VAL A 66 -13.58 19.87 0.74
CA VAL A 66 -14.39 18.66 0.68
C VAL A 66 -15.41 18.73 1.80
N PHE A 67 -16.68 18.68 1.49
CA PHE A 67 -17.77 18.70 2.48
C PHE A 67 -17.94 17.35 3.18
N ASN A 68 -18.52 17.35 4.37
CA ASN A 68 -18.99 16.16 5.07
C ASN A 68 -20.17 15.51 4.31
N LYS A 69 -20.42 14.24 4.58
CA LYS A 69 -21.57 13.53 4.02
C LYS A 69 -22.89 14.22 4.35
N SER A 70 -23.07 14.67 5.60
CA SER A 70 -24.25 15.36 6.10
C SER A 70 -24.44 16.78 5.57
N GLU A 71 -23.37 17.41 5.03
CA GLU A 71 -23.43 18.78 4.47
C GLU A 71 -23.93 18.81 3.01
N LYS A 72 -24.14 17.66 2.36
CA LYS A 72 -24.55 17.55 0.94
C LYS A 72 -25.73 16.61 0.73
N LEU A 73 -26.66 17.03 -0.14
CA LEU A 73 -27.78 16.19 -0.56
C LEU A 73 -27.29 14.93 -1.33
N VAL A 74 -26.29 15.11 -2.18
CA VAL A 74 -25.60 14.02 -2.85
C VAL A 74 -24.15 14.00 -2.34
N PRO A 75 -23.79 13.05 -1.48
CA PRO A 75 -22.44 12.95 -0.95
C PRO A 75 -21.39 12.73 -2.03
N GLY A 76 -20.18 13.20 -1.76
CA GLY A 76 -19.03 13.01 -2.61
C GLY A 76 -18.50 14.29 -3.23
N THR A 77 -17.31 14.20 -3.81
CA THR A 77 -16.58 15.33 -4.41
C THR A 77 -16.31 15.02 -5.88
N LYS A 78 -16.76 15.90 -6.76
CA LYS A 78 -16.49 15.79 -8.21
C LYS A 78 -14.98 15.77 -8.46
N GLY A 79 -14.53 14.93 -9.40
CA GLY A 79 -13.10 14.78 -9.71
C GLY A 79 -12.32 13.84 -8.79
N ILE A 80 -12.97 13.24 -7.77
CA ILE A 80 -12.40 12.15 -6.99
C ILE A 80 -13.18 10.88 -7.31
N ALA A 81 -12.57 9.87 -7.89
CA ALA A 81 -13.17 8.54 -8.08
C ALA A 81 -12.66 7.56 -7.02
N ILE A 82 -13.45 6.54 -6.73
CA ILE A 82 -13.07 5.48 -5.78
C ILE A 82 -13.41 4.11 -6.38
N VAL A 83 -12.49 3.18 -6.26
CA VAL A 83 -12.73 1.75 -6.51
C VAL A 83 -12.81 1.06 -5.16
N HIS A 84 -13.97 0.49 -4.86
CA HIS A 84 -14.23 -0.27 -3.66
C HIS A 84 -13.82 -1.75 -3.82
N GLN A 85 -13.60 -2.43 -2.72
CA GLN A 85 -13.20 -3.84 -2.70
C GLN A 85 -14.29 -4.77 -3.28
N ASP A 86 -15.58 -4.38 -3.24
CA ASP A 86 -16.73 -5.10 -3.78
C ASP A 86 -17.02 -4.80 -5.27
N PHE A 87 -16.15 -4.00 -5.92
CA PHE A 87 -16.15 -3.61 -7.33
C PHE A 87 -17.39 -2.84 -7.83
N GLN A 88 -18.53 -2.96 -7.21
CA GLN A 88 -19.80 -2.26 -7.53
C GLN A 88 -20.16 -2.26 -9.03
N LEU A 89 -20.07 -3.44 -9.68
CA LEU A 89 -20.44 -3.63 -11.07
C LEU A 89 -21.92 -4.01 -11.20
N GLU A 90 -22.57 -3.51 -12.27
CA GLU A 90 -23.95 -3.87 -12.59
C GLU A 90 -24.01 -5.30 -13.15
N PRO A 91 -24.70 -6.24 -12.48
CA PRO A 91 -24.62 -7.67 -12.80
C PRO A 91 -25.18 -8.05 -14.18
N GLY A 92 -26.14 -7.26 -14.70
CA GLY A 92 -26.79 -7.49 -15.99
C GLY A 92 -26.12 -6.79 -17.17
N TYR A 93 -25.13 -5.95 -16.92
CA TYR A 93 -24.43 -5.20 -17.96
C TYR A 93 -23.19 -5.95 -18.43
N THR A 94 -22.87 -5.81 -19.73
CA THR A 94 -21.59 -6.22 -20.27
C THR A 94 -20.46 -5.36 -19.69
N VAL A 95 -19.21 -5.78 -19.87
CA VAL A 95 -18.03 -4.96 -19.54
C VAL A 95 -18.12 -3.60 -20.25
N TYR A 96 -18.45 -3.62 -21.53
CA TYR A 96 -18.62 -2.41 -22.34
C TYR A 96 -19.67 -1.47 -21.74
N ASP A 97 -20.86 -1.98 -21.40
CA ASP A 97 -21.95 -1.18 -20.85
C ASP A 97 -21.67 -0.67 -19.44
N ASN A 98 -21.02 -1.46 -18.58
CA ASN A 98 -20.59 -1.02 -17.25
C ASN A 98 -19.66 0.21 -17.33
N ILE A 99 -18.80 0.28 -18.34
CA ILE A 99 -17.87 1.39 -18.53
C ILE A 99 -18.58 2.56 -19.18
N ARG A 100 -19.29 2.34 -20.29
CA ARG A 100 -19.94 3.37 -21.09
C ARG A 100 -21.04 4.12 -20.33
N HIS A 101 -21.77 3.45 -19.42
CA HIS A 101 -22.91 4.04 -18.71
C HIS A 101 -22.59 5.38 -18.02
N HIS A 102 -21.36 5.58 -17.57
CA HIS A 102 -20.93 6.85 -16.97
C HIS A 102 -20.86 8.04 -17.97
N LEU A 103 -20.87 7.75 -19.27
CA LEU A 103 -20.83 8.76 -20.32
C LEU A 103 -22.20 9.05 -20.96
N ILE A 104 -23.30 8.59 -20.37
CA ILE A 104 -24.64 8.67 -20.96
C ILE A 104 -25.08 10.11 -21.32
N GLN A 105 -24.53 11.11 -20.63
CA GLN A 105 -24.80 12.53 -20.87
C GLN A 105 -24.05 13.12 -22.07
N PHE A 106 -23.08 12.39 -22.65
CA PHE A 106 -22.27 12.84 -23.78
C PHE A 106 -22.82 12.32 -25.12
N GLN A 107 -22.35 12.86 -26.23
CA GLN A 107 -22.70 12.41 -27.56
C GLN A 107 -22.26 10.96 -27.78
N LYS A 108 -23.05 10.18 -28.54
CA LYS A 108 -22.84 8.75 -28.76
C LYS A 108 -21.45 8.45 -29.32
N SER A 109 -20.96 9.20 -30.30
CA SER A 109 -19.65 9.04 -30.89
C SER A 109 -18.51 9.18 -29.87
N TYR A 110 -18.64 10.15 -28.96
CA TYR A 110 -17.70 10.33 -27.84
C TYR A 110 -17.76 9.17 -26.85
N GLN A 111 -18.98 8.71 -26.47
CA GLN A 111 -19.16 7.55 -25.59
C GLN A 111 -18.43 6.33 -26.15
N GLU A 112 -18.65 6.02 -27.44
CA GLU A 112 -18.04 4.86 -28.11
C GLU A 112 -16.52 4.98 -28.16
N SER A 113 -15.99 6.09 -28.68
CA SER A 113 -14.54 6.30 -28.79
C SER A 113 -13.84 6.26 -27.44
N LYS A 114 -14.42 6.92 -26.41
CA LYS A 114 -13.82 6.96 -25.08
C LYS A 114 -13.88 5.62 -24.37
N THR A 115 -14.97 4.88 -24.55
CA THR A 115 -15.11 3.53 -23.98
C THR A 115 -14.07 2.57 -24.57
N GLU A 116 -13.87 2.59 -25.90
CA GLU A 116 -12.84 1.77 -26.57
C GLU A 116 -11.42 2.14 -26.09
N GLU A 117 -11.12 3.43 -25.95
CA GLU A 117 -9.83 3.87 -25.41
C GLU A 117 -9.56 3.27 -24.04
N ILE A 118 -10.54 3.32 -23.13
CA ILE A 118 -10.39 2.82 -21.76
C ILE A 118 -10.36 1.29 -21.70
N ILE A 119 -11.16 0.60 -22.55
CA ILE A 119 -11.09 -0.87 -22.70
C ILE A 119 -9.68 -1.30 -23.08
N THR A 120 -9.09 -0.65 -24.08
CA THR A 120 -7.71 -0.94 -24.51
C THR A 120 -6.69 -0.62 -23.41
N LEU A 121 -6.84 0.52 -22.73
CA LEU A 121 -5.93 0.91 -21.64
C LEU A 121 -5.94 -0.07 -20.46
N CYS A 122 -7.10 -0.72 -20.20
CA CYS A 122 -7.28 -1.68 -19.12
C CYS A 122 -7.13 -3.15 -19.55
N HIS A 123 -6.79 -3.42 -20.81
CA HIS A 123 -6.66 -4.77 -21.40
C HIS A 123 -7.94 -5.60 -21.23
N LEU A 124 -9.09 -5.06 -21.68
CA LEU A 124 -10.42 -5.67 -21.52
C LEU A 124 -11.05 -6.12 -22.86
N GLU A 125 -10.34 -6.03 -23.98
CA GLU A 125 -10.86 -6.28 -25.34
C GLU A 125 -11.47 -7.66 -25.47
N SER A 126 -10.83 -8.69 -24.96
CA SER A 126 -11.27 -10.10 -25.07
C SER A 126 -12.52 -10.42 -24.28
N ILE A 127 -12.85 -9.61 -23.27
CA ILE A 127 -13.99 -9.83 -22.38
C ILE A 127 -15.07 -8.76 -22.48
N ARG A 128 -14.96 -7.82 -23.43
CA ARG A 128 -15.83 -6.63 -23.57
C ARG A 128 -17.34 -6.94 -23.59
N ASN A 129 -17.72 -8.09 -24.17
CA ASN A 129 -19.10 -8.51 -24.33
C ASN A 129 -19.58 -9.45 -23.20
N GLN A 130 -18.71 -9.86 -22.29
CA GLN A 130 -19.07 -10.68 -21.14
C GLN A 130 -19.82 -9.85 -20.09
N THR A 131 -20.75 -10.47 -19.38
CA THR A 131 -21.42 -9.86 -18.24
C THR A 131 -20.53 -9.93 -16.99
N SER A 132 -20.77 -9.04 -16.02
CA SER A 132 -19.97 -9.03 -14.79
C SER A 132 -20.06 -10.33 -13.96
N LYS A 133 -21.08 -11.17 -14.20
CA LYS A 133 -21.23 -12.48 -13.55
C LYS A 133 -20.23 -13.52 -14.05
N GLU A 134 -19.80 -13.40 -15.30
CA GLU A 134 -18.89 -14.33 -15.98
C GLU A 134 -17.41 -14.03 -15.70
N LEU A 135 -17.13 -12.89 -15.05
CA LEU A 135 -15.77 -12.40 -14.83
C LEU A 135 -15.12 -13.02 -13.58
N SER A 136 -13.83 -13.32 -13.69
CA SER A 136 -12.96 -13.60 -12.54
C SER A 136 -12.81 -12.37 -11.63
N GLY A 137 -12.31 -12.55 -10.39
CA GLY A 137 -12.07 -11.45 -9.47
C GLY A 137 -11.12 -10.38 -10.03
N GLY A 138 -10.02 -10.78 -10.66
CA GLY A 138 -9.07 -9.85 -11.29
C GLY A 138 -9.66 -9.12 -12.51
N GLN A 139 -10.51 -9.79 -13.30
CA GLN A 139 -11.22 -9.15 -14.41
C GLN A 139 -12.23 -8.13 -13.89
N LYS A 140 -13.02 -8.46 -12.86
CA LYS A 140 -13.94 -7.51 -12.19
C LYS A 140 -13.20 -6.27 -11.69
N GLN A 141 -12.04 -6.46 -11.15
CA GLN A 141 -11.20 -5.35 -10.66
C GLN A 141 -10.73 -4.42 -11.79
N LYS A 142 -10.29 -4.98 -12.92
CA LYS A 142 -9.94 -4.19 -14.12
C LYS A 142 -11.16 -3.42 -14.67
N VAL A 143 -12.34 -4.03 -14.68
CA VAL A 143 -13.59 -3.36 -15.12
C VAL A 143 -13.97 -2.24 -14.15
N ALA A 144 -13.89 -2.47 -12.84
CA ALA A 144 -14.15 -1.43 -11.83
C ALA A 144 -13.17 -0.26 -11.94
N LEU A 145 -11.90 -0.54 -12.22
CA LEU A 145 -10.90 0.48 -12.52
C LEU A 145 -11.28 1.27 -13.79
N ALA A 146 -11.59 0.60 -14.89
CA ALA A 146 -12.00 1.21 -16.16
C ALA A 146 -13.22 2.14 -15.96
N LYS A 147 -14.24 1.66 -15.24
CA LYS A 147 -15.43 2.41 -14.85
C LYS A 147 -15.07 3.67 -14.04
N ALA A 148 -14.12 3.58 -13.11
CA ALA A 148 -13.72 4.69 -12.26
C ALA A 148 -12.92 5.77 -13.00
N ILE A 149 -12.17 5.41 -14.06
CA ILE A 149 -11.29 6.34 -14.78
C ILE A 149 -11.87 6.89 -16.08
N ILE A 150 -13.05 6.43 -16.51
CA ILE A 150 -13.64 6.82 -17.80
C ILE A 150 -13.84 8.35 -17.92
N GLU A 151 -14.11 9.04 -16.81
CA GLU A 151 -14.24 10.50 -16.75
C GLU A 151 -12.89 11.21 -16.43
N GLU A 152 -11.79 10.49 -16.43
CA GLU A 152 -10.43 10.99 -16.13
C GLU A 152 -10.35 11.81 -14.82
N PRO A 153 -10.72 11.24 -13.68
CA PRO A 153 -10.72 11.98 -12.42
C PRO A 153 -9.28 12.38 -12.03
N PRO A 154 -9.01 13.63 -11.61
CA PRO A 154 -7.71 14.05 -11.13
C PRO A 154 -7.16 13.22 -9.95
N LEU A 155 -8.05 12.61 -9.16
CA LEU A 155 -7.69 11.74 -8.02
C LEU A 155 -8.48 10.44 -8.06
N LEU A 156 -7.75 9.33 -8.06
CA LEU A 156 -8.28 7.97 -7.93
C LEU A 156 -7.94 7.41 -6.54
N LEU A 157 -8.95 6.91 -5.85
CA LEU A 157 -8.84 6.23 -4.56
C LEU A 157 -9.02 4.73 -4.76
N LEU A 158 -8.11 3.92 -4.21
CA LEU A 158 -8.21 2.45 -4.30
C LEU A 158 -8.14 1.82 -2.91
N ASP A 159 -9.13 1.01 -2.57
CA ASP A 159 -9.19 0.27 -1.31
C ASP A 159 -8.71 -1.17 -1.51
N GLU A 160 -7.54 -1.51 -0.96
CA GLU A 160 -6.87 -2.82 -1.03
C GLU A 160 -6.78 -3.38 -2.48
N PRO A 161 -6.24 -2.62 -3.45
CA PRO A 161 -6.37 -2.95 -4.88
C PRO A 161 -5.61 -4.19 -5.33
N PHE A 162 -4.79 -4.79 -4.48
CA PHE A 162 -3.96 -5.94 -4.86
C PHE A 162 -4.24 -7.20 -4.03
N SER A 163 -5.16 -7.12 -3.04
CA SER A 163 -5.36 -8.17 -2.04
C SER A 163 -5.91 -9.50 -2.59
N ASN A 164 -6.75 -9.43 -3.63
CA ASN A 164 -7.46 -10.59 -4.20
C ASN A 164 -6.83 -11.09 -5.51
N LEU A 165 -5.60 -10.69 -5.82
CA LEU A 165 -4.91 -11.04 -7.05
C LEU A 165 -3.76 -12.02 -6.78
N ASP A 166 -3.63 -13.04 -7.64
CA ASP A 166 -2.42 -13.84 -7.73
C ASP A 166 -1.22 -12.98 -8.21
N ASN A 167 0.00 -13.49 -8.10
CA ASN A 167 1.22 -12.73 -8.39
C ASN A 167 1.29 -12.23 -9.84
N ILE A 168 0.79 -13.00 -10.82
CA ILE A 168 0.81 -12.63 -12.24
C ILE A 168 -0.20 -11.51 -12.49
N SER A 169 -1.44 -11.70 -12.06
CA SER A 169 -2.51 -10.71 -12.16
C SER A 169 -2.16 -9.42 -11.42
N LYS A 170 -1.49 -9.51 -10.26
CA LYS A 170 -1.00 -8.36 -9.50
C LYS A 170 0.04 -7.55 -10.28
N ALA A 171 1.01 -8.21 -10.91
CA ALA A 171 2.04 -7.55 -11.73
C ALA A 171 1.42 -6.84 -12.93
N GLU A 172 0.49 -7.51 -13.64
CA GLU A 172 -0.25 -6.92 -14.75
C GLU A 172 -1.07 -5.70 -14.31
N PHE A 173 -1.84 -5.82 -13.23
CA PHE A 173 -2.66 -4.74 -12.71
C PHE A 173 -1.84 -3.51 -12.27
N LYS A 174 -0.67 -3.72 -11.64
CA LYS A 174 0.28 -2.65 -11.32
C LYS A 174 0.79 -1.94 -12.58
N THR A 175 1.04 -2.69 -13.66
CA THR A 175 1.46 -2.13 -14.95
C THR A 175 0.36 -1.27 -15.57
N ILE A 176 -0.89 -1.76 -15.58
CA ILE A 176 -2.07 -0.99 -16.02
C ILE A 176 -2.19 0.31 -15.22
N LEU A 177 -2.14 0.26 -13.89
CA LEU A 177 -2.23 1.44 -13.04
C LEU A 177 -1.10 2.45 -13.31
N LYS A 178 0.16 2.00 -13.51
CA LYS A 178 1.27 2.89 -13.87
C LYS A 178 1.02 3.59 -15.21
N ASN A 179 0.51 2.88 -16.20
CA ASN A 179 0.17 3.43 -17.50
C ASN A 179 -0.95 4.47 -17.40
N ILE A 180 -2.00 4.19 -16.60
CA ILE A 180 -3.10 5.11 -16.33
C ILE A 180 -2.60 6.40 -15.66
N VAL A 181 -1.84 6.27 -14.57
CA VAL A 181 -1.26 7.43 -13.84
C VAL A 181 -0.45 8.31 -14.80
N LYS A 182 0.40 7.69 -15.64
CA LYS A 182 1.25 8.41 -16.57
C LYS A 182 0.47 9.02 -17.76
N LYS A 183 -0.42 8.25 -18.42
CA LYS A 183 -1.13 8.66 -19.64
C LYS A 183 -2.20 9.71 -19.34
N LEU A 184 -2.97 9.51 -18.27
CA LEU A 184 -4.08 10.40 -17.90
C LEU A 184 -3.70 11.45 -16.85
N THR A 185 -2.44 11.46 -16.38
CA THR A 185 -1.93 12.39 -15.34
C THR A 185 -2.79 12.34 -14.06
N ILE A 186 -3.38 11.17 -13.75
CA ILE A 186 -4.19 10.92 -12.55
C ILE A 186 -3.25 10.77 -11.34
N SER A 187 -3.66 11.32 -10.20
CA SER A 187 -2.99 11.06 -8.92
C SER A 187 -3.67 9.89 -8.23
N LEU A 188 -2.91 9.11 -7.50
CA LEU A 188 -3.41 7.89 -6.87
C LEU A 188 -3.21 7.94 -5.35
N LEU A 189 -4.26 7.66 -4.60
CA LEU A 189 -4.19 7.34 -3.18
C LEU A 189 -4.74 5.94 -2.98
N PHE A 190 -3.90 5.00 -2.60
CA PHE A 190 -4.34 3.64 -2.30
C PHE A 190 -4.01 3.23 -0.88
N VAL A 191 -4.80 2.32 -0.35
CA VAL A 191 -4.56 1.75 0.97
C VAL A 191 -4.23 0.27 0.86
N THR A 192 -3.35 -0.22 1.70
CA THR A 192 -3.00 -1.65 1.77
C THR A 192 -2.44 -2.01 3.14
N HIS A 193 -2.45 -3.29 3.46
CA HIS A 193 -1.71 -3.87 4.58
C HIS A 193 -0.45 -4.62 4.10
N ASP A 194 -0.27 -4.78 2.77
CA ASP A 194 0.91 -5.45 2.18
C ASP A 194 2.04 -4.45 1.94
N SER A 195 3.12 -4.59 2.70
CA SER A 195 4.31 -3.75 2.57
C SER A 195 4.99 -3.86 1.21
N ARG A 196 4.96 -5.03 0.56
CA ARG A 196 5.57 -5.22 -0.76
C ARG A 196 4.87 -4.37 -1.81
N ASP A 197 3.53 -4.29 -1.73
CA ASP A 197 2.75 -3.43 -2.63
C ASP A 197 3.07 -1.95 -2.37
N ALA A 198 3.10 -1.53 -1.11
CA ALA A 198 3.45 -0.17 -0.73
C ALA A 198 4.86 0.20 -1.21
N LEU A 199 5.87 -0.62 -0.93
CA LEU A 199 7.27 -0.35 -1.25
C LEU A 199 7.58 -0.36 -2.76
N THR A 200 6.85 -1.15 -3.57
CA THR A 200 7.15 -1.32 -5.00
C THR A 200 6.32 -0.44 -5.92
N PHE A 201 5.23 0.14 -5.41
CA PHE A 201 4.27 0.83 -6.27
C PHE A 201 4.06 2.31 -5.93
N SER A 202 4.42 2.79 -4.73
CA SER A 202 4.19 4.17 -4.32
C SER A 202 5.44 5.06 -4.40
N ASP A 203 5.22 6.38 -4.63
CA ASP A 203 6.25 7.41 -4.51
C ASP A 203 6.52 7.76 -3.04
N GLU A 204 5.44 7.80 -2.23
CA GLU A 204 5.50 8.04 -0.79
C GLU A 204 4.50 7.12 -0.07
N ILE A 205 4.82 6.80 1.19
CA ILE A 205 4.01 5.96 2.06
C ILE A 205 3.67 6.74 3.34
N LEU A 206 2.39 6.67 3.74
CA LEU A 206 1.91 7.07 5.05
C LEU A 206 1.79 5.83 5.92
N ILE A 207 2.54 5.73 7.00
CA ILE A 207 2.40 4.64 7.98
C ILE A 207 1.41 5.07 9.06
N ILE A 208 0.30 4.32 9.17
CA ILE A 208 -0.74 4.57 10.18
C ILE A 208 -0.73 3.44 11.22
N GLN A 209 -0.76 3.81 12.51
CA GLN A 209 -0.91 2.91 13.64
C GLN A 209 -1.98 3.45 14.59
N ASN A 210 -2.96 2.62 14.97
CA ASN A 210 -4.01 2.98 15.92
C ASN A 210 -4.71 4.33 15.61
N GLY A 211 -4.93 4.58 14.31
CA GLY A 211 -5.54 5.81 13.80
C GLY A 211 -4.64 7.04 13.76
N LYS A 212 -3.36 6.94 14.11
CA LYS A 212 -2.39 8.04 14.06
C LYS A 212 -1.42 7.86 12.90
N LEU A 213 -1.07 8.96 12.23
CA LEU A 213 0.03 8.99 11.29
C LEU A 213 1.36 8.97 12.04
N LEU A 214 2.14 7.89 11.88
CA LEU A 214 3.48 7.79 12.46
C LEU A 214 4.52 8.57 11.64
N LYS A 215 4.53 8.34 10.34
CA LYS A 215 5.50 8.93 9.41
C LYS A 215 4.96 8.94 7.99
N LYS A 216 5.35 9.96 7.23
CA LYS A 216 5.28 10.02 5.78
C LYS A 216 6.71 10.05 5.23
N GLY A 217 6.99 9.27 4.20
CA GLY A 217 8.31 9.25 3.55
C GLY A 217 8.32 8.40 2.29
N THR A 218 9.40 8.48 1.53
CA THR A 218 9.64 7.57 0.41
C THR A 218 9.91 6.15 0.91
N PRO A 219 9.68 5.11 0.07
CA PRO A 219 10.04 3.73 0.41
C PRO A 219 11.47 3.60 0.95
N SER A 220 12.44 4.24 0.29
CA SER A 220 13.86 4.19 0.69
C SER A 220 14.10 4.82 2.06
N GLU A 221 13.54 6.00 2.34
CA GLU A 221 13.67 6.67 3.63
C GLU A 221 13.10 5.84 4.78
N LEU A 222 11.92 5.24 4.56
CA LEU A 222 11.23 4.45 5.59
C LEU A 222 11.94 3.13 5.89
N ILE A 223 12.57 2.50 4.87
CA ILE A 223 13.41 1.31 5.08
C ILE A 223 14.71 1.69 5.79
N GLN A 224 15.39 2.77 5.36
CA GLN A 224 16.67 3.16 5.95
C GLN A 224 16.53 3.63 7.40
N LYS A 225 15.44 4.34 7.72
CA LYS A 225 15.19 4.88 9.07
C LYS A 225 13.72 4.72 9.45
N PRO A 226 13.29 3.51 9.83
CA PRO A 226 11.93 3.28 10.27
C PRO A 226 11.64 4.07 11.56
N PRO A 227 10.45 4.71 11.67
CA PRO A 227 10.12 5.60 12.79
C PRO A 227 9.84 4.86 14.11
N SER A 228 9.66 3.55 14.08
CA SER A 228 9.41 2.71 15.26
C SER A 228 9.61 1.23 14.93
N LYS A 229 9.74 0.39 15.97
CA LYS A 229 9.77 -1.08 15.80
C LYS A 229 8.53 -1.61 15.08
N TYR A 230 7.35 -1.07 15.39
CA TYR A 230 6.10 -1.39 14.66
C TYR A 230 6.23 -1.11 13.17
N ALA A 231 6.70 0.09 12.80
CA ALA A 231 6.88 0.44 11.39
C ALA A 231 7.90 -0.48 10.70
N ALA A 232 8.98 -0.83 11.38
CA ALA A 232 9.98 -1.77 10.88
C ALA A 232 9.35 -3.16 10.61
N GLN A 233 8.57 -3.68 11.55
CA GLN A 233 7.84 -4.94 11.39
C GLN A 233 6.82 -4.87 10.25
N LEU A 234 6.02 -3.81 10.20
CA LEU A 234 5.02 -3.58 9.15
C LEU A 234 5.66 -3.51 7.75
N LEU A 235 6.85 -2.93 7.63
CA LEU A 235 7.64 -2.88 6.39
C LEU A 235 8.29 -4.22 6.03
N GLY A 236 8.14 -5.24 6.86
CA GLY A 236 8.71 -6.57 6.66
C GLY A 236 10.22 -6.63 6.92
N LEU A 237 10.75 -5.69 7.74
CA LEU A 237 12.15 -5.73 8.14
C LEU A 237 12.37 -6.85 9.15
N LEU A 238 13.35 -7.71 8.87
CA LEU A 238 13.76 -8.83 9.70
C LEU A 238 14.90 -8.41 10.63
N ASN A 239 15.21 -9.24 11.62
CA ASN A 239 16.34 -9.02 12.53
C ASN A 239 16.24 -7.73 13.36
N LEU A 240 15.13 -7.58 14.08
CA LEU A 240 14.85 -6.47 14.99
C LEU A 240 15.18 -6.88 16.42
N PHE A 241 16.11 -6.18 17.08
CA PHE A 241 16.63 -6.51 18.40
C PHE A 241 16.66 -5.32 19.35
N LYS A 242 16.66 -5.58 20.65
CA LYS A 242 17.06 -4.60 21.66
C LYS A 242 18.58 -4.44 21.69
N GLY A 243 19.05 -3.24 22.05
CA GLY A 243 20.48 -3.00 22.15
C GLY A 243 21.19 -3.90 23.17
N GLU A 244 20.50 -4.30 24.26
CA GLU A 244 21.01 -5.26 25.22
C GLU A 244 21.28 -6.65 24.59
N GLU A 245 20.34 -7.16 23.78
CA GLU A 245 20.49 -8.43 23.06
C GLU A 245 21.69 -8.41 22.09
N LEU A 246 21.92 -7.27 21.43
CA LEU A 246 23.06 -7.08 20.52
C LEU A 246 24.39 -6.97 21.26
N ASN A 247 24.42 -6.27 22.37
CA ASN A 247 25.62 -6.13 23.20
C ASN A 247 26.05 -7.51 23.72
N ASP A 248 25.09 -8.29 24.21
CA ASP A 248 25.34 -9.63 24.77
C ASP A 248 25.75 -10.68 23.72
N SER A 249 25.26 -10.53 22.48
CA SER A 249 25.49 -11.52 21.42
C SER A 249 26.68 -11.20 20.52
N PHE A 250 26.99 -9.92 20.35
CA PHE A 250 28.01 -9.45 19.39
C PHE A 250 29.07 -8.54 20.01
N ASN A 251 29.05 -8.32 21.34
CA ASN A 251 29.95 -7.42 22.04
C ASN A 251 29.95 -5.99 21.43
N LEU A 252 28.76 -5.46 21.13
CA LEU A 252 28.53 -4.14 20.61
C LEU A 252 28.29 -3.14 21.74
N ASN A 253 28.38 -1.84 21.46
CA ASN A 253 28.08 -0.78 22.42
C ASN A 253 26.78 -0.06 22.03
N CYS A 254 25.66 -0.79 22.04
CA CYS A 254 24.32 -0.27 21.74
C CYS A 254 23.62 0.24 23.01
N GLN A 255 22.74 1.23 22.85
CA GLN A 255 21.87 1.68 23.95
C GLN A 255 20.89 0.56 24.34
N LYS A 256 20.95 0.06 25.57
CA LYS A 256 20.27 -1.18 26.01
C LYS A 256 18.78 -1.24 25.68
N ASN A 257 18.04 -0.16 25.95
CA ASN A 257 16.58 -0.13 25.79
C ASN A 257 16.12 0.31 24.39
N SER A 258 17.03 0.66 23.50
CA SER A 258 16.70 1.10 22.14
C SER A 258 16.52 -0.08 21.20
N ASP A 259 15.65 0.09 20.19
CA ASP A 259 15.45 -0.90 19.15
C ASP A 259 16.44 -0.69 18.01
N TYR A 260 16.95 -1.77 17.46
CA TYR A 260 17.91 -1.79 16.37
C TYR A 260 17.45 -2.75 15.27
N TRP A 261 17.77 -2.39 14.03
CA TRP A 261 17.61 -3.24 12.87
C TRP A 261 18.97 -3.68 12.34
N LEU A 262 19.08 -4.99 12.05
CA LEU A 262 20.23 -5.57 11.39
C LEU A 262 19.86 -5.95 9.95
N PRO A 263 20.03 -5.06 8.97
CA PRO A 263 19.84 -5.43 7.57
C PRO A 263 20.88 -6.47 7.16
N GLN A 264 20.51 -7.34 6.25
CA GLN A 264 21.39 -8.41 5.77
C GLN A 264 22.73 -7.90 5.23
N SER A 265 22.73 -6.70 4.63
CA SER A 265 23.93 -6.06 4.07
C SER A 265 25.04 -5.76 5.07
N ILE A 266 24.71 -5.67 6.37
CA ILE A 266 25.71 -5.44 7.43
C ILE A 266 26.13 -6.74 8.14
N LEU A 267 25.57 -7.88 7.76
CA LEU A 267 25.93 -9.18 8.33
C LEU A 267 27.02 -9.82 7.48
N LYS A 268 28.19 -10.09 8.09
CA LYS A 268 29.26 -10.89 7.49
C LYS A 268 29.29 -12.27 8.10
N ILE A 269 29.15 -13.29 7.26
CA ILE A 269 29.02 -14.69 7.67
C ILE A 269 30.26 -15.47 7.25
N LYS A 270 30.73 -16.32 8.13
CA LYS A 270 31.83 -17.27 7.89
C LYS A 270 31.54 -18.57 8.63
N PRO A 271 32.03 -19.73 8.15
CA PRO A 271 32.01 -20.95 8.93
C PRO A 271 32.58 -20.75 10.35
N GLY A 272 31.96 -21.35 11.38
CA GLY A 272 32.37 -21.16 12.76
C GLY A 272 31.36 -21.78 13.72
N ASN A 273 31.43 -21.46 15.01
CA ASN A 273 30.66 -22.12 16.06
C ASN A 273 29.74 -21.17 16.88
N GLN A 274 29.57 -19.93 16.48
CA GLN A 274 28.78 -18.94 17.22
C GLN A 274 27.26 -19.12 17.07
N PHE A 275 26.82 -19.46 15.88
CA PHE A 275 25.41 -19.66 15.54
C PHE A 275 25.19 -20.99 14.86
N THR A 276 24.12 -21.68 15.22
CA THR A 276 23.70 -22.95 14.61
C THR A 276 22.54 -22.68 13.66
N VAL A 277 22.53 -23.31 12.48
CA VAL A 277 21.39 -23.33 11.58
C VAL A 277 20.32 -24.22 12.18
N ILE A 278 19.14 -23.65 12.48
CA ILE A 278 18.02 -24.38 13.10
C ILE A 278 16.87 -24.63 12.12
N ASP A 279 16.83 -23.89 11.00
CA ASP A 279 15.83 -24.04 9.95
C ASP A 279 16.37 -23.56 8.61
N GLU A 280 15.97 -24.21 7.52
CA GLU A 280 16.31 -23.87 6.14
C GLU A 280 15.05 -23.99 5.29
N GLN A 281 14.71 -22.96 4.54
CA GLN A 281 13.57 -22.94 3.61
C GLN A 281 14.00 -22.40 2.25
N LEU A 282 13.58 -23.06 1.16
CA LEU A 282 13.75 -22.56 -0.20
C LEU A 282 12.54 -21.69 -0.58
N LEU A 283 12.76 -20.40 -0.79
CA LEU A 283 11.76 -19.41 -1.18
C LEU A 283 12.02 -18.90 -2.60
N GLY A 284 11.48 -19.62 -3.59
CA GLY A 284 11.77 -19.33 -5.00
C GLY A 284 13.24 -19.62 -5.35
N ASN A 285 14.03 -18.57 -5.64
CA ASN A 285 15.45 -18.67 -5.98
C ASN A 285 16.39 -18.34 -4.81
N GLU A 286 15.87 -18.16 -3.62
CA GLU A 286 16.64 -17.80 -2.43
C GLU A 286 16.39 -18.81 -1.32
N PHE A 287 17.42 -19.10 -0.53
CA PHE A 287 17.31 -19.85 0.73
C PHE A 287 17.10 -18.86 1.87
N GLU A 288 16.17 -19.14 2.77
CA GLU A 288 16.02 -18.45 4.04
C GLU A 288 16.49 -19.37 5.16
N TYR A 289 17.44 -18.90 5.98
CA TYR A 289 18.02 -19.61 7.10
C TYR A 289 17.64 -18.95 8.40
N GLN A 290 17.34 -19.74 9.42
CA GLN A 290 17.22 -19.29 10.78
C GLN A 290 18.45 -19.74 11.57
N LEU A 291 19.24 -18.78 12.04
CA LEU A 291 20.46 -19.03 12.81
C LEU A 291 20.24 -18.63 14.27
N TYR A 292 20.68 -19.46 15.23
CA TYR A 292 20.43 -19.28 16.65
C TYR A 292 21.72 -19.53 17.50
N ASN A 293 21.90 -18.67 18.51
CA ASN A 293 23.06 -18.75 19.42
C ASN A 293 22.70 -18.84 20.91
N ARG A 294 21.55 -19.40 21.27
CA ARG A 294 20.96 -19.47 22.62
C ARG A 294 20.40 -18.16 23.17
N LYS A 295 20.69 -16.99 22.55
CA LYS A 295 20.22 -15.65 22.98
C LYS A 295 19.32 -15.02 21.94
N ILE A 296 19.76 -15.02 20.69
CA ILE A 296 19.06 -14.38 19.60
C ILE A 296 18.93 -15.29 18.39
N LYS A 297 17.91 -15.01 17.57
CA LYS A 297 17.63 -15.68 16.32
C LYS A 297 17.81 -14.67 15.17
N ILE A 298 18.64 -15.02 14.21
CA ILE A 298 18.88 -14.20 13.00
C ILE A 298 18.28 -14.90 11.80
N ILE A 299 17.55 -14.16 10.97
CA ILE A 299 17.05 -14.60 9.68
C ILE A 299 17.99 -14.11 8.60
N LEU A 300 18.51 -15.03 7.79
CA LEU A 300 19.41 -14.77 6.69
C LEU A 300 18.81 -15.26 5.39
N LYS A 301 18.90 -14.44 4.32
CA LYS A 301 18.56 -14.86 2.96
C LYS A 301 19.83 -14.99 2.13
N SER A 302 19.93 -16.04 1.33
CA SER A 302 21.09 -16.31 0.47
C SER A 302 20.64 -16.92 -0.84
N GLN A 303 21.26 -16.51 -1.95
CA GLN A 303 21.11 -17.17 -3.25
C GLN A 303 21.92 -18.45 -3.37
N VAL A 304 22.89 -18.63 -2.48
CA VAL A 304 23.73 -19.81 -2.41
C VAL A 304 23.37 -20.61 -1.18
N LYS A 305 23.28 -21.92 -1.34
CA LYS A 305 23.02 -22.82 -0.22
C LYS A 305 24.20 -22.80 0.77
N LEU A 306 23.90 -22.61 2.06
CA LEU A 306 24.88 -22.74 3.12
C LEU A 306 25.20 -24.23 3.33
N THR A 307 26.47 -24.56 3.49
CA THR A 307 26.95 -25.95 3.57
C THR A 307 27.31 -26.43 4.97
N ASP A 308 27.54 -25.48 5.88
CA ASP A 308 27.92 -25.80 7.26
C ASP A 308 26.69 -25.72 8.18
N GLU A 309 26.74 -26.44 9.28
CA GLU A 309 25.70 -26.43 10.31
C GLU A 309 25.84 -25.22 11.25
N THR A 310 27.03 -24.66 11.35
CA THR A 310 27.35 -23.55 12.26
C THR A 310 28.15 -22.46 11.61
N TYR A 311 27.89 -21.19 12.03
CA TYR A 311 28.48 -19.99 11.48
C TYR A 311 28.86 -18.97 12.54
N ASN A 312 29.88 -18.17 12.24
CA ASN A 312 30.17 -16.93 12.95
C ASN A 312 29.55 -15.76 12.17
N ILE A 313 28.85 -14.88 12.88
CA ILE A 313 28.22 -13.67 12.29
C ILE A 313 28.89 -12.44 12.90
N LYS A 314 29.43 -11.57 12.03
CA LYS A 314 29.92 -10.26 12.43
C LYS A 314 28.92 -9.20 11.99
N VAL A 315 28.46 -8.39 12.92
CA VAL A 315 27.63 -7.22 12.69
C VAL A 315 28.54 -6.00 12.55
N LEU A 316 28.36 -5.21 11.47
CA LEU A 316 29.20 -4.02 11.24
C LEU A 316 28.63 -2.81 11.99
N ASN A 317 27.47 -2.30 11.61
CA ASN A 317 26.85 -1.14 12.24
C ASN A 317 25.31 -1.34 12.33
N PRO A 318 24.79 -1.65 13.52
CA PRO A 318 23.34 -1.75 13.72
C PRO A 318 22.66 -0.42 13.46
N ILE A 319 21.49 -0.45 12.83
CA ILE A 319 20.70 0.77 12.55
C ILE A 319 19.75 1.01 13.73
N LEU A 320 19.91 2.14 14.40
CA LEU A 320 19.00 2.59 15.47
C LEU A 320 17.63 2.92 14.86
N ILE A 321 16.59 2.36 15.44
CA ILE A 321 15.19 2.66 15.11
C ILE A 321 14.74 3.83 15.97
N GLY A 322 14.33 4.91 15.30
CA GLY A 322 13.96 6.18 15.93
C GLY A 322 12.52 6.30 16.32
#